data_561ba7cbfef6dfc4f7d6f4da20f9b862
#
_entry.id   561ba7cbfef6dfc4f7d6f4da20f9b862
#
_cell.length_a   1.000
_cell.length_b   1.000
_cell.length_c   1.000
_cell.angle_alpha   90.00
_cell.angle_beta   90.00
_cell.angle_gamma   90.00
#
_symmetry.space_group_name_H-M   'P 1'
#
loop_
_entity.id
_entity.type
_entity.pdbx_description
1 polymer ?
#
loop_
_entity_poly.entity_id
_entity_poly.type
_entity_poly.pdbx_seq_one_letter_code
_entity_poly.pdbx_strand_id
1 'polypeptide(L)'
;MIDTSNLTRDFVAGLLDYTLLKPEATRHDVASLIDAATRLKCKAVCVSPSMLPLAGRAGAEGDAAPLRIATVAGFPSGKHASLIKATEARLAVQCGADEVDVVIDVAAAIAEDSNALLSELMTIREAIPRPVVLKVILESAALAEQQLRVAVRAAVNAGADYVKTSTGFHPAGGATVEAVKIMAQELQAMKCQAPLGMPDEVMQAQGLVGLKASGGIRDWDSAVAMIAAGATRLGVSAAPAILEGA
;
A
#
# COMPACT_ATOMS: atom_id res chain seq x y z
N MET A 1 -5.53 14.61 -13.53
CA MET A 1 -4.30 13.85 -13.89
C MET A 1 -3.11 14.56 -13.26
N ILE A 2 -2.22 13.80 -12.68
CA ILE A 2 -0.96 14.34 -12.11
C ILE A 2 -0.01 14.65 -13.27
N ASP A 3 0.65 15.81 -13.23
CA ASP A 3 1.70 16.15 -14.19
C ASP A 3 2.95 15.29 -13.90
N THR A 4 3.36 14.52 -14.88
CA THR A 4 4.49 13.58 -14.77
C THR A 4 5.71 14.01 -15.58
N SER A 5 5.69 15.21 -16.19
CA SER A 5 6.76 15.69 -17.08
C SER A 5 8.12 15.89 -16.38
N ASN A 6 8.11 16.03 -15.06
CA ASN A 6 9.30 16.33 -14.24
C ASN A 6 9.60 15.23 -13.20
N LEU A 7 9.10 14.00 -13.38
CA LEU A 7 9.43 12.92 -12.48
C LEU A 7 10.90 12.53 -12.61
N THR A 8 11.63 12.62 -11.50
CA THR A 8 13.02 12.16 -11.43
C THR A 8 13.08 10.75 -10.83
N ARG A 9 14.15 10.01 -11.13
CA ARG A 9 14.43 8.69 -10.55
C ARG A 9 14.35 8.70 -9.02
N ASP A 10 15.00 9.67 -8.37
CA ASP A 10 15.01 9.77 -6.90
C ASP A 10 13.62 10.08 -6.33
N PHE A 11 12.84 10.92 -7.01
CA PHE A 11 11.47 11.20 -6.59
C PHE A 11 10.59 9.95 -6.67
N VAL A 12 10.65 9.20 -7.77
CA VAL A 12 9.89 7.96 -7.93
C VAL A 12 10.37 6.90 -6.94
N ALA A 13 11.67 6.77 -6.67
CA ALA A 13 12.20 5.87 -5.66
C ALA A 13 11.55 6.14 -4.28
N GLY A 14 11.39 7.42 -3.90
CA GLY A 14 10.69 7.84 -2.68
C GLY A 14 9.19 7.53 -2.65
N LEU A 15 8.61 6.99 -3.72
CA LEU A 15 7.22 6.51 -3.78
C LEU A 15 7.13 4.97 -3.75
N LEU A 16 8.26 4.25 -3.77
CA LEU A 16 8.26 2.79 -3.88
C LEU A 16 8.22 2.10 -2.52
N ASP A 17 7.32 1.13 -2.37
CA ASP A 17 7.40 0.06 -1.40
C ASP A 17 8.03 -1.15 -2.09
N TYR A 18 9.34 -1.40 -1.85
CA TYR A 18 10.02 -2.55 -2.42
C TYR A 18 9.58 -3.82 -1.69
N THR A 19 8.90 -4.70 -2.41
CA THR A 19 8.03 -5.73 -1.83
C THR A 19 8.56 -7.13 -2.08
N LEU A 20 8.60 -7.95 -1.02
CA LEU A 20 8.91 -9.38 -1.05
C LEU A 20 7.93 -10.16 -0.16
N LEU A 21 6.91 -10.78 -0.79
CA LEU A 21 5.82 -11.50 -0.11
C LEU A 21 5.68 -12.95 -0.59
N LYS A 22 6.66 -13.45 -1.36
CA LYS A 22 6.65 -14.83 -1.83
C LYS A 22 6.73 -15.79 -0.64
N PRO A 23 5.93 -16.89 -0.61
CA PRO A 23 5.95 -17.85 0.50
C PRO A 23 7.31 -18.48 0.76
N GLU A 24 8.13 -18.66 -0.27
CA GLU A 24 9.47 -19.23 -0.20
C GLU A 24 10.57 -18.25 0.21
N ALA A 25 10.23 -16.95 0.39
CA ALA A 25 11.22 -15.93 0.76
C ALA A 25 11.87 -16.24 2.12
N THR A 26 13.19 -16.17 2.14
CA THR A 26 14.00 -16.41 3.34
C THR A 26 14.38 -15.10 4.05
N ARG A 27 14.90 -15.20 5.29
CA ARG A 27 15.45 -14.02 6.00
C ARG A 27 16.67 -13.42 5.27
N HIS A 28 17.43 -14.23 4.52
CA HIS A 28 18.54 -13.75 3.69
C HIS A 28 18.02 -12.90 2.52
N ASP A 29 16.93 -13.33 1.88
CA ASP A 29 16.31 -12.57 0.79
C ASP A 29 15.76 -11.22 1.30
N VAL A 30 15.19 -11.22 2.52
CA VAL A 30 14.73 -9.98 3.17
C VAL A 30 15.88 -9.04 3.49
N ALA A 31 17.02 -9.55 3.99
CA ALA A 31 18.21 -8.74 4.22
C ALA A 31 18.71 -8.09 2.92
N SER A 32 18.79 -8.87 1.85
CA SER A 32 19.16 -8.37 0.51
C SER A 32 18.19 -7.32 -0.03
N LEU A 33 16.89 -7.49 0.25
CA LEU A 33 15.85 -6.50 -0.10
C LEU A 33 16.07 -5.16 0.63
N ILE A 34 16.37 -5.21 1.94
CA ILE A 34 16.62 -4.01 2.76
C ILE A 34 17.84 -3.26 2.23
N ASP A 35 18.95 -3.97 1.97
CA ASP A 35 20.16 -3.36 1.42
C ASP A 35 19.90 -2.70 0.06
N ALA A 36 19.16 -3.37 -0.82
CA ALA A 36 18.80 -2.82 -2.12
C ALA A 36 17.85 -1.61 -1.99
N ALA A 37 16.81 -1.70 -1.15
CA ALA A 37 15.87 -0.60 -0.91
C ALA A 37 16.57 0.66 -0.36
N THR A 38 17.53 0.46 0.54
CA THR A 38 18.34 1.55 1.12
C THR A 38 19.19 2.24 0.05
N ARG A 39 19.92 1.46 -0.77
CA ARG A 39 20.73 2.01 -1.88
C ARG A 39 19.89 2.74 -2.92
N LEU A 40 18.69 2.23 -3.20
CA LEU A 40 17.76 2.82 -4.16
C LEU A 40 16.98 4.00 -3.59
N LYS A 41 17.06 4.27 -2.29
CA LYS A 41 16.29 5.28 -1.55
C LYS A 41 14.78 5.05 -1.64
N CYS A 42 14.34 3.79 -1.60
CA CYS A 42 12.93 3.47 -1.57
C CYS A 42 12.26 4.01 -0.29
N LYS A 43 10.97 4.32 -0.36
CA LYS A 43 10.18 4.79 0.79
C LYS A 43 10.07 3.73 1.88
N ALA A 44 9.80 2.47 1.48
CA ALA A 44 9.61 1.36 2.39
C ALA A 44 10.08 0.03 1.78
N VAL A 45 10.32 -0.95 2.66
CA VAL A 45 10.24 -2.37 2.30
C VAL A 45 8.90 -2.92 2.76
N CYS A 46 8.34 -3.88 2.00
CA CYS A 46 7.11 -4.58 2.38
C CYS A 46 7.39 -6.09 2.42
N VAL A 47 7.26 -6.69 3.61
CA VAL A 47 7.58 -8.09 3.87
C VAL A 47 6.45 -8.82 4.58
N SER A 48 6.46 -10.16 4.57
CA SER A 48 5.50 -10.96 5.33
C SER A 48 5.64 -10.73 6.85
N PRO A 49 4.55 -10.75 7.62
CA PRO A 49 4.59 -10.47 9.06
C PRO A 49 5.47 -11.45 9.85
N SER A 50 5.62 -12.69 9.38
CA SER A 50 6.50 -13.71 9.96
C SER A 50 8.00 -13.37 9.86
N MET A 51 8.38 -12.39 9.04
CA MET A 51 9.76 -11.90 8.93
C MET A 51 10.11 -10.86 10.00
N LEU A 52 9.12 -10.29 10.67
CA LEU A 52 9.33 -9.31 11.75
C LEU A 52 9.75 -9.98 13.06
N PRO A 53 10.54 -9.30 13.92
CA PRO A 53 11.22 -8.03 13.66
C PRO A 53 12.36 -8.18 12.65
N LEU A 54 12.63 -7.11 11.89
CA LEU A 54 13.75 -7.10 10.95
C LEU A 54 15.06 -6.82 11.70
N ALA A 55 16.07 -7.66 11.45
CA ALA A 55 17.43 -7.38 11.89
C ALA A 55 18.04 -6.26 11.03
N GLY A 56 18.75 -5.33 11.67
CA GLY A 56 19.49 -4.29 10.95
C GLY A 56 18.59 -3.20 10.36
N ARG A 57 17.62 -2.69 11.13
CA ARG A 57 16.98 -1.42 10.78
C ARG A 57 18.09 -0.38 10.63
N ALA A 58 18.52 -0.15 9.39
CA ALA A 58 19.52 0.85 9.09
C ALA A 58 18.95 2.21 9.55
N GLY A 59 19.54 2.76 10.61
CA GLY A 59 19.34 4.16 10.94
C GLY A 59 19.72 4.97 9.72
N ALA A 60 18.99 6.03 9.43
CA ALA A 60 19.35 6.94 8.37
C ALA A 60 20.80 7.42 8.62
N GLU A 61 21.72 7.11 7.72
CA GLU A 61 23.01 7.80 7.68
C GLU A 61 22.80 9.14 6.98
N GLY A 62 22.98 10.22 7.72
CA GLY A 62 22.77 11.58 7.23
C GLY A 62 21.31 12.06 7.26
N ASP A 63 20.97 13.04 6.42
CA ASP A 63 19.64 13.69 6.35
C ASP A 63 18.55 12.86 5.64
N ALA A 64 18.82 11.62 5.25
CA ALA A 64 17.85 10.77 4.59
C ALA A 64 16.79 10.27 5.56
N ALA A 65 15.51 10.32 5.18
CA ALA A 65 14.44 9.73 5.97
C ALA A 65 14.68 8.21 6.15
N PRO A 66 14.44 7.64 7.35
CA PRO A 66 14.67 6.22 7.59
C PRO A 66 13.74 5.37 6.71
N LEU A 67 14.29 4.26 6.19
CA LEU A 67 13.52 3.27 5.43
C LEU A 67 12.36 2.75 6.30
N ARG A 68 11.13 2.90 5.83
CA ARG A 68 9.92 2.43 6.53
C ARG A 68 9.77 0.92 6.39
N ILE A 69 9.18 0.29 7.39
CA ILE A 69 8.85 -1.14 7.38
C ILE A 69 7.35 -1.28 7.22
N ALA A 70 6.93 -1.72 6.06
CA ALA A 70 5.55 -2.13 5.78
C ALA A 70 5.42 -3.65 5.88
N THR A 71 4.24 -4.11 6.27
CA THR A 71 3.87 -5.52 6.25
C THR A 71 2.42 -5.69 5.82
N VAL A 72 1.91 -6.91 5.84
CA VAL A 72 0.55 -7.25 5.41
C VAL A 72 -0.25 -7.91 6.53
N ALA A 73 -1.59 -7.81 6.47
CA ALA A 73 -2.49 -8.55 7.36
C ALA A 73 -3.70 -9.09 6.57
N GLY A 74 -4.17 -10.29 6.95
CA GLY A 74 -5.23 -10.99 6.22
C GLY A 74 -4.84 -11.37 4.78
N PHE A 75 -3.57 -11.47 4.50
CA PHE A 75 -3.02 -11.56 3.16
C PHE A 75 -2.76 -13.02 2.73
N PRO A 76 -2.96 -13.38 1.42
CA PRO A 76 -3.51 -12.50 0.37
C PRO A 76 -5.04 -12.58 0.24
N SER A 77 -5.71 -13.53 0.89
CA SER A 77 -7.11 -13.89 0.60
C SER A 77 -8.17 -12.94 1.13
N GLY A 78 -7.85 -12.14 2.16
CA GLY A 78 -8.84 -11.31 2.86
C GLY A 78 -9.90 -12.08 3.66
N LYS A 79 -9.86 -13.42 3.70
CA LYS A 79 -10.92 -14.28 4.29
C LYS A 79 -10.74 -14.63 5.77
N HIS A 80 -9.81 -13.98 6.44
CA HIS A 80 -9.66 -14.10 7.89
C HIS A 80 -10.75 -13.29 8.61
N ALA A 81 -11.21 -13.78 9.77
CA ALA A 81 -12.12 -12.99 10.61
C ALA A 81 -11.48 -11.65 11.01
N SER A 82 -12.30 -10.59 11.12
CA SER A 82 -11.84 -9.22 11.39
C SER A 82 -10.93 -9.12 12.61
N LEU A 83 -11.26 -9.83 13.70
CA LEU A 83 -10.44 -9.87 14.91
C LEU A 83 -9.06 -10.50 14.67
N ILE A 84 -8.95 -11.50 13.78
CA ILE A 84 -7.67 -12.13 13.45
C ILE A 84 -6.82 -11.16 12.65
N LYS A 85 -7.38 -10.46 11.64
CA LYS A 85 -6.68 -9.40 10.89
C LYS A 85 -6.19 -8.27 11.82
N ALA A 86 -7.04 -7.82 12.73
CA ALA A 86 -6.71 -6.79 13.70
C ALA A 86 -5.58 -7.23 14.67
N THR A 87 -5.61 -8.49 15.11
CA THR A 87 -4.58 -9.06 15.98
C THR A 87 -3.25 -9.22 15.25
N GLU A 88 -3.28 -9.69 13.99
CA GLU A 88 -2.09 -9.81 13.14
C GLU A 88 -1.46 -8.43 12.89
N ALA A 89 -2.27 -7.44 12.55
CA ALA A 89 -1.82 -6.06 12.35
C ALA A 89 -1.18 -5.48 13.62
N ARG A 90 -1.83 -5.63 14.78
CA ARG A 90 -1.30 -5.18 16.07
C ARG A 90 0.02 -5.86 16.42
N LEU A 91 0.11 -7.17 16.25
CA LEU A 91 1.35 -7.91 16.52
C LEU A 91 2.48 -7.44 15.59
N ALA A 92 2.19 -7.22 14.32
CA ALA A 92 3.17 -6.71 13.37
C ALA A 92 3.73 -5.35 13.79
N VAL A 93 2.87 -4.43 14.25
CA VAL A 93 3.30 -3.12 14.78
C VAL A 93 4.15 -3.28 16.04
N GLN A 94 3.77 -4.17 16.97
CA GLN A 94 4.58 -4.48 18.16
C GLN A 94 5.95 -5.07 17.80
N CYS A 95 6.04 -5.75 16.64
CA CYS A 95 7.29 -6.26 16.09
C CYS A 95 8.03 -5.25 15.18
N GLY A 96 7.62 -3.98 15.16
CA GLY A 96 8.36 -2.89 14.53
C GLY A 96 7.90 -2.49 13.13
N ALA A 97 6.71 -2.89 12.69
CA ALA A 97 6.13 -2.36 11.46
C ALA A 97 5.66 -0.90 11.66
N ASP A 98 6.00 -0.03 10.72
CA ASP A 98 5.53 1.36 10.65
C ASP A 98 4.19 1.46 9.89
N GLU A 99 3.93 0.51 9.00
CA GLU A 99 2.83 0.51 8.04
C GLU A 99 2.26 -0.91 7.89
N VAL A 100 0.93 -1.01 7.76
CA VAL A 100 0.23 -2.30 7.54
C VAL A 100 -0.72 -2.20 6.37
N ASP A 101 -0.54 -3.08 5.38
CA ASP A 101 -1.41 -3.24 4.22
C ASP A 101 -2.40 -4.39 4.50
N VAL A 102 -3.68 -4.11 4.73
CA VAL A 102 -4.69 -5.12 5.06
C VAL A 102 -5.59 -5.42 3.87
N VAL A 103 -5.91 -6.70 3.65
CA VAL A 103 -6.85 -7.11 2.59
C VAL A 103 -8.27 -7.13 3.15
N ILE A 104 -9.22 -6.46 2.45
CA ILE A 104 -10.65 -6.49 2.79
C ILE A 104 -11.25 -7.89 2.60
N ASP A 105 -12.45 -8.12 3.13
CA ASP A 105 -13.27 -9.23 2.65
C ASP A 105 -13.81 -8.89 1.25
N VAL A 106 -13.17 -9.45 0.22
CA VAL A 106 -13.52 -9.20 -1.19
C VAL A 106 -14.96 -9.60 -1.49
N ALA A 107 -15.49 -10.65 -0.83
CA ALA A 107 -16.88 -11.06 -1.03
C ALA A 107 -17.87 -10.00 -0.48
N ALA A 108 -17.56 -9.34 0.63
CA ALA A 108 -18.36 -8.23 1.14
C ALA A 108 -18.33 -7.04 0.16
N ALA A 109 -17.17 -6.77 -0.48
CA ALA A 109 -17.08 -5.75 -1.52
C ALA A 109 -17.89 -6.10 -2.77
N ILE A 110 -17.86 -7.36 -3.22
CA ILE A 110 -18.69 -7.84 -4.34
C ILE A 110 -20.19 -7.72 -4.02
N ALA A 111 -20.58 -7.98 -2.76
CA ALA A 111 -21.95 -7.81 -2.30
C ALA A 111 -22.36 -6.35 -2.04
N GLU A 112 -21.42 -5.39 -2.20
CA GLU A 112 -21.59 -3.97 -1.85
C GLU A 112 -22.02 -3.75 -0.39
N ASP A 113 -21.66 -4.68 0.51
CA ASP A 113 -21.94 -4.58 1.95
C ASP A 113 -20.98 -3.59 2.62
N SER A 114 -21.31 -2.31 2.48
CA SER A 114 -20.52 -1.23 3.06
C SER A 114 -20.43 -1.28 4.58
N ASN A 115 -21.44 -1.83 5.26
CA ASN A 115 -21.45 -1.93 6.72
C ASN A 115 -20.47 -3.00 7.19
N ALA A 116 -20.44 -4.17 6.54
CA ALA A 116 -19.48 -5.22 6.84
C ALA A 116 -18.05 -4.74 6.63
N LEU A 117 -17.77 -4.08 5.48
CA LEU A 117 -16.45 -3.51 5.18
C LEU A 117 -16.05 -2.46 6.22
N LEU A 118 -16.94 -1.54 6.54
CA LEU A 118 -16.68 -0.48 7.52
C LEU A 118 -16.37 -1.06 8.90
N SER A 119 -17.20 -2.00 9.38
CA SER A 119 -17.02 -2.64 10.69
C SER A 119 -15.69 -3.40 10.78
N GLU A 120 -15.33 -4.16 9.73
CA GLU A 120 -14.03 -4.86 9.66
C GLU A 120 -12.87 -3.88 9.76
N LEU A 121 -12.88 -2.84 8.92
CA LEU A 121 -11.76 -1.90 8.81
C LEU A 121 -11.65 -1.00 10.05
N MET A 122 -12.76 -0.62 10.69
CA MET A 122 -12.73 0.09 11.98
C MET A 122 -12.09 -0.75 13.08
N THR A 123 -12.44 -2.05 13.16
CA THR A 123 -11.83 -2.98 14.12
C THR A 123 -10.31 -3.06 13.94
N ILE A 124 -9.83 -3.04 12.68
CA ILE A 124 -8.41 -3.05 12.37
C ILE A 124 -7.76 -1.70 12.72
N ARG A 125 -8.40 -0.58 12.35
CA ARG A 125 -7.89 0.77 12.65
C ARG A 125 -7.73 1.02 14.15
N GLU A 126 -8.68 0.53 14.95
CA GLU A 126 -8.61 0.61 16.43
C GLU A 126 -7.42 -0.20 16.98
N ALA A 127 -7.10 -1.33 16.38
CA ALA A 127 -5.96 -2.17 16.81
C ALA A 127 -4.59 -1.55 16.50
N ILE A 128 -4.50 -0.68 15.48
CA ILE A 128 -3.26 -0.01 15.03
C ILE A 128 -3.51 1.50 14.86
N PRO A 129 -3.71 2.26 15.96
CA PRO A 129 -4.00 3.70 15.87
C PRO A 129 -2.85 4.48 15.20
N ARG A 130 -3.16 5.68 14.71
CA ARG A 130 -2.12 6.59 14.20
C ARG A 130 -1.04 6.83 15.27
N PRO A 131 0.24 7.00 14.90
CA PRO A 131 0.72 7.32 13.55
C PRO A 131 0.99 6.13 12.63
N VAL A 132 0.61 4.89 13.01
CA VAL A 132 0.76 3.72 12.13
C VAL A 132 -0.03 3.93 10.83
N VAL A 133 0.63 3.76 9.68
CA VAL A 133 -0.02 3.91 8.37
C VAL A 133 -0.82 2.66 8.04
N LEU A 134 -2.14 2.82 7.88
CA LEU A 134 -3.05 1.76 7.43
C LEU A 134 -3.31 1.90 5.92
N LYS A 135 -2.95 0.88 5.13
CA LYS A 135 -3.28 0.81 3.73
C LYS A 135 -4.26 -0.33 3.48
N VAL A 136 -5.36 -0.04 2.80
CA VAL A 136 -6.45 -1.00 2.59
C VAL A 136 -6.41 -1.53 1.17
N ILE A 137 -6.16 -2.83 1.02
CA ILE A 137 -6.11 -3.54 -0.27
C ILE A 137 -7.54 -3.93 -0.66
N LEU A 138 -8.01 -3.35 -1.75
CA LEU A 138 -9.38 -3.53 -2.24
C LEU A 138 -9.53 -4.71 -3.20
N GLU A 139 -8.43 -5.22 -3.76
CA GLU A 139 -8.38 -6.25 -4.81
C GLU A 139 -9.17 -5.82 -6.06
N SER A 140 -8.85 -4.65 -6.56
CA SER A 140 -9.61 -3.91 -7.58
C SER A 140 -9.92 -4.70 -8.86
N ALA A 141 -9.04 -5.63 -9.26
CA ALA A 141 -9.27 -6.47 -10.45
C ALA A 141 -10.40 -7.49 -10.28
N ALA A 142 -10.83 -7.77 -9.05
CA ALA A 142 -11.95 -8.67 -8.73
C ALA A 142 -13.29 -7.93 -8.61
N LEU A 143 -13.31 -6.59 -8.73
CA LEU A 143 -14.48 -5.75 -8.45
C LEU A 143 -14.96 -5.03 -9.71
N ALA A 144 -16.26 -4.94 -9.89
CA ALA A 144 -16.87 -4.01 -10.82
C ALA A 144 -16.69 -2.56 -10.33
N GLU A 145 -16.83 -1.57 -11.22
CA GLU A 145 -16.60 -0.15 -10.88
C GLU A 145 -17.38 0.29 -9.66
N GLN A 146 -18.68 0.02 -9.58
CA GLN A 146 -19.52 0.42 -8.44
C GLN A 146 -19.06 -0.24 -7.14
N GLN A 147 -18.72 -1.52 -7.18
CA GLN A 147 -18.19 -2.26 -6.04
C GLN A 147 -16.87 -1.66 -5.53
N LEU A 148 -15.97 -1.28 -6.47
CA LEU A 148 -14.71 -0.61 -6.16
C LEU A 148 -14.95 0.75 -5.49
N ARG A 149 -15.89 1.56 -5.99
CA ARG A 149 -16.26 2.84 -5.38
C ARG A 149 -16.82 2.68 -3.96
N VAL A 150 -17.69 1.67 -3.74
CA VAL A 150 -18.19 1.34 -2.39
C VAL A 150 -17.05 0.96 -1.44
N ALA A 151 -16.11 0.12 -1.90
CA ALA A 151 -14.97 -0.28 -1.10
C ALA A 151 -14.02 0.88 -0.76
N VAL A 152 -13.77 1.82 -1.70
CA VAL A 152 -13.01 3.05 -1.44
C VAL A 152 -13.68 3.87 -0.33
N ARG A 153 -14.99 4.13 -0.44
CA ARG A 153 -15.74 4.89 0.58
C ARG A 153 -15.66 4.24 1.96
N ALA A 154 -15.84 2.93 2.03
CA ALA A 154 -15.76 2.20 3.28
C ALA A 154 -14.36 2.32 3.91
N ALA A 155 -13.29 2.18 3.11
CA ALA A 155 -11.91 2.32 3.58
C ALA A 155 -11.61 3.74 4.11
N VAL A 156 -12.02 4.78 3.37
CA VAL A 156 -11.86 6.18 3.80
C VAL A 156 -12.61 6.45 5.09
N ASN A 157 -13.87 6.05 5.18
CA ASN A 157 -14.73 6.25 6.36
C ASN A 157 -14.22 5.48 7.59
N ALA A 158 -13.50 4.37 7.40
CA ALA A 158 -12.84 3.63 8.47
C ALA A 158 -11.51 4.24 8.93
N GLY A 159 -11.05 5.32 8.28
CA GLY A 159 -9.81 6.00 8.63
C GLY A 159 -8.55 5.38 8.03
N ALA A 160 -8.64 4.75 6.85
CA ALA A 160 -7.48 4.35 6.07
C ALA A 160 -6.64 5.57 5.68
N ASP A 161 -5.33 5.40 5.71
CA ASP A 161 -4.38 6.43 5.24
C ASP A 161 -4.10 6.25 3.74
N TYR A 162 -4.25 5.02 3.22
CA TYR A 162 -4.18 4.70 1.79
C TYR A 162 -5.25 3.70 1.40
N VAL A 163 -5.79 3.85 0.19
CA VAL A 163 -6.46 2.78 -0.54
C VAL A 163 -5.47 2.15 -1.52
N LYS A 164 -5.44 0.81 -1.59
CA LYS A 164 -4.46 0.06 -2.41
C LYS A 164 -5.21 -0.85 -3.39
N THR A 165 -4.72 -0.91 -4.63
CA THR A 165 -5.39 -1.69 -5.68
C THR A 165 -5.44 -3.18 -5.39
N SER A 166 -4.28 -3.84 -5.19
CA SER A 166 -4.20 -5.30 -5.34
C SER A 166 -3.19 -5.94 -4.43
N THR A 167 -3.39 -7.23 -4.14
CA THR A 167 -2.38 -8.09 -3.49
C THR A 167 -1.23 -8.46 -4.43
N GLY A 168 -1.52 -8.58 -5.73
CA GLY A 168 -0.62 -9.16 -6.74
C GLY A 168 -0.66 -10.69 -6.79
N PHE A 169 -1.53 -11.36 -6.00
CA PHE A 169 -1.69 -12.82 -5.92
C PHE A 169 -3.04 -13.30 -6.45
N HIS A 170 -3.99 -12.40 -6.71
CA HIS A 170 -5.31 -12.77 -7.19
C HIS A 170 -5.27 -13.10 -8.70
N PRO A 171 -5.95 -14.18 -9.14
CA PRO A 171 -5.93 -14.59 -10.56
C PRO A 171 -6.56 -13.57 -11.52
N ALA A 172 -7.43 -12.68 -11.03
CA ALA A 172 -8.02 -11.61 -11.84
C ALA A 172 -7.01 -10.54 -12.28
N GLY A 173 -5.82 -10.49 -11.68
CA GLY A 173 -4.75 -9.56 -12.05
C GLY A 173 -4.33 -8.59 -10.95
N GLY A 174 -3.56 -7.57 -11.35
CA GLY A 174 -3.02 -6.53 -10.48
C GLY A 174 -3.61 -5.15 -10.74
N ALA A 175 -2.79 -4.11 -10.53
CA ALA A 175 -3.19 -2.73 -10.80
C ALA A 175 -3.43 -2.49 -12.30
N THR A 176 -4.50 -1.76 -12.60
CA THR A 176 -4.76 -1.21 -13.93
C THR A 176 -4.89 0.30 -13.84
N VAL A 177 -4.52 0.99 -14.92
CA VAL A 177 -4.69 2.46 -15.03
C VAL A 177 -6.14 2.86 -14.78
N GLU A 178 -7.09 2.06 -15.29
CA GLU A 178 -8.52 2.33 -15.12
C GLU A 178 -8.95 2.22 -13.65
N ALA A 179 -8.57 1.15 -12.94
CA ALA A 179 -8.89 1.00 -11.52
C ALA A 179 -8.30 2.16 -10.70
N VAL A 180 -7.05 2.57 -10.97
CA VAL A 180 -6.40 3.70 -10.30
C VAL A 180 -7.18 5.00 -10.56
N LYS A 181 -7.63 5.25 -11.80
CA LYS A 181 -8.47 6.42 -12.12
C LYS A 181 -9.80 6.42 -11.36
N ILE A 182 -10.50 5.27 -11.32
CA ILE A 182 -11.76 5.15 -10.59
C ILE A 182 -11.56 5.45 -9.10
N MET A 183 -10.53 4.88 -8.49
CA MET A 183 -10.19 5.13 -7.08
C MET A 183 -9.83 6.59 -6.83
N ALA A 184 -9.02 7.21 -7.70
CA ALA A 184 -8.64 8.62 -7.60
C ALA A 184 -9.87 9.55 -7.73
N GLN A 185 -10.76 9.28 -8.68
CA GLN A 185 -12.01 10.02 -8.85
C GLN A 185 -12.89 9.94 -7.59
N GLU A 186 -12.96 8.76 -6.96
CA GLU A 186 -13.75 8.59 -5.74
C GLU A 186 -13.15 9.37 -4.57
N LEU A 187 -11.83 9.34 -4.38
CA LEU A 187 -11.14 10.15 -3.37
C LEU A 187 -11.34 11.66 -3.62
N GLN A 188 -11.34 12.10 -4.88
CA GLN A 188 -11.64 13.48 -5.25
C GLN A 188 -13.09 13.87 -4.93
N ALA A 189 -14.04 12.99 -5.25
CA ALA A 189 -15.45 13.21 -4.92
C ALA A 189 -15.69 13.33 -3.41
N MET A 190 -14.92 12.56 -2.62
CA MET A 190 -14.91 12.64 -1.14
C MET A 190 -14.07 13.81 -0.62
N LYS A 191 -13.38 14.57 -1.48
CA LYS A 191 -12.52 15.72 -1.14
C LYS A 191 -11.37 15.35 -0.18
N CYS A 192 -10.85 14.14 -0.30
CA CYS A 192 -9.80 13.63 0.58
C CYS A 192 -8.57 13.10 -0.16
N GLN A 193 -8.45 13.28 -1.49
CA GLN A 193 -7.27 12.80 -2.22
C GLN A 193 -6.01 13.55 -1.80
N ALA A 194 -4.99 12.81 -1.38
CA ALA A 194 -3.68 13.37 -1.07
C ALA A 194 -2.93 13.80 -2.34
N PRO A 195 -2.24 14.94 -2.33
CA PRO A 195 -1.29 15.31 -3.38
C PRO A 195 -0.12 14.34 -3.48
N LEU A 196 0.45 14.19 -4.68
CA LEU A 196 1.66 13.41 -4.90
C LEU A 196 2.84 13.96 -4.09
N GLY A 197 3.57 13.07 -3.41
CA GLY A 197 4.76 13.43 -2.62
C GLY A 197 4.46 14.04 -1.24
N MET A 198 3.19 14.14 -0.82
CA MET A 198 2.85 14.63 0.52
C MET A 198 3.34 13.63 1.59
N PRO A 199 3.99 14.10 2.67
CA PRO A 199 4.38 13.23 3.81
C PRO A 199 3.17 12.60 4.50
N ASP A 200 3.32 11.34 4.98
CA ASP A 200 2.25 10.58 5.60
C ASP A 200 1.67 11.28 6.84
N GLU A 201 2.51 11.91 7.65
CA GLU A 201 2.12 12.65 8.85
C GLU A 201 1.24 13.87 8.51
N VAL A 202 1.56 14.54 7.38
CA VAL A 202 0.78 15.70 6.90
C VAL A 202 -0.57 15.23 6.35
N MET A 203 -0.58 14.12 5.58
CA MET A 203 -1.83 13.51 5.10
C MET A 203 -2.75 13.16 6.27
N GLN A 204 -2.21 12.47 7.30
CA GLN A 204 -2.96 12.06 8.48
C GLN A 204 -3.54 13.27 9.25
N ALA A 205 -2.75 14.33 9.41
CA ALA A 205 -3.18 15.54 10.11
C ALA A 205 -4.29 16.29 9.36
N GLN A 206 -4.31 16.21 8.03
CA GLN A 206 -5.31 16.86 7.17
C GLN A 206 -6.50 15.96 6.80
N GLY A 207 -6.50 14.68 7.24
CA GLY A 207 -7.53 13.70 6.88
C GLY A 207 -7.53 13.35 5.39
N LEU A 208 -6.35 13.44 4.74
CA LEU A 208 -6.19 13.08 3.32
C LEU A 208 -5.78 11.62 3.20
N VAL A 209 -6.13 11.02 2.05
CA VAL A 209 -5.92 9.61 1.75
C VAL A 209 -5.11 9.46 0.47
N GLY A 210 -4.01 8.71 0.55
CA GLY A 210 -3.20 8.36 -0.60
C GLY A 210 -3.78 7.20 -1.40
N LEU A 211 -3.25 6.99 -2.60
CA LEU A 211 -3.59 5.87 -3.45
C LEU A 211 -2.32 5.06 -3.77
N LYS A 212 -2.30 3.78 -3.39
CA LYS A 212 -1.20 2.87 -3.71
C LYS A 212 -1.59 1.94 -4.86
N ALA A 213 -0.83 1.97 -5.95
CA ALA A 213 -0.96 0.99 -7.02
C ALA A 213 0.01 -0.17 -6.78
N SER A 214 -0.42 -1.42 -6.95
CA SER A 214 0.42 -2.61 -6.78
C SER A 214 -0.05 -3.80 -7.61
N GLY A 215 0.92 -4.67 -7.97
CA GLY A 215 0.68 -5.84 -8.82
C GLY A 215 0.86 -5.52 -10.31
N GLY A 216 1.88 -6.11 -10.93
CA GLY A 216 2.12 -6.00 -12.37
C GLY A 216 2.97 -4.81 -12.83
N ILE A 217 3.40 -3.91 -11.95
CA ILE A 217 4.24 -2.75 -12.28
C ILE A 217 5.70 -3.21 -12.31
N ARG A 218 6.36 -3.17 -13.48
CA ARG A 218 7.69 -3.79 -13.67
C ARG A 218 8.73 -2.90 -14.34
N ASP A 219 8.32 -1.79 -14.93
CA ASP A 219 9.15 -0.85 -15.68
C ASP A 219 8.77 0.60 -15.38
N TRP A 220 9.59 1.54 -15.85
CA TRP A 220 9.40 2.97 -15.66
C TRP A 220 8.08 3.47 -16.26
N ASP A 221 7.76 3.07 -17.47
CA ASP A 221 6.56 3.54 -18.18
C ASP A 221 5.28 3.13 -17.45
N SER A 222 5.22 1.88 -16.97
CA SER A 222 4.09 1.41 -16.16
C SER A 222 3.99 2.14 -14.83
N ALA A 223 5.12 2.44 -14.16
CA ALA A 223 5.13 3.21 -12.93
C ALA A 223 4.61 4.65 -13.16
N VAL A 224 5.10 5.32 -14.21
CA VAL A 224 4.66 6.68 -14.61
C VAL A 224 3.17 6.68 -14.97
N ALA A 225 2.69 5.68 -15.69
CA ALA A 225 1.27 5.56 -16.04
C ALA A 225 0.36 5.46 -14.79
N MET A 226 0.77 4.71 -13.76
CA MET A 226 0.03 4.63 -12.49
C MET A 226 0.03 5.97 -11.75
N ILE A 227 1.17 6.67 -11.70
CA ILE A 227 1.27 8.00 -11.08
C ILE A 227 0.38 9.00 -11.83
N ALA A 228 0.44 9.04 -13.17
CA ALA A 228 -0.40 9.89 -13.99
C ALA A 228 -1.91 9.65 -13.76
N ALA A 229 -2.28 8.38 -13.50
CA ALA A 229 -3.66 8.00 -13.18
C ALA A 229 -4.13 8.44 -11.79
N GLY A 230 -3.21 8.81 -10.89
CA GLY A 230 -3.54 9.29 -9.55
C GLY A 230 -2.88 8.53 -8.40
N ALA A 231 -2.02 7.54 -8.66
CA ALA A 231 -1.29 6.86 -7.61
C ALA A 231 -0.26 7.80 -6.97
N THR A 232 -0.19 7.79 -5.64
CA THR A 232 0.78 8.54 -4.83
C THR A 232 1.83 7.64 -4.19
N ARG A 233 1.68 6.32 -4.32
CA ARG A 233 2.57 5.26 -3.81
C ARG A 233 2.54 4.06 -4.76
N LEU A 234 3.63 3.33 -4.86
CA LEU A 234 3.73 2.14 -5.71
C LEU A 234 4.27 0.94 -4.91
N GLY A 235 3.55 -0.19 -4.96
CA GLY A 235 4.02 -1.46 -4.41
C GLY A 235 4.62 -2.34 -5.51
N VAL A 236 5.92 -2.57 -5.48
CA VAL A 236 6.64 -3.20 -6.58
C VAL A 236 7.66 -4.25 -6.10
N SER A 237 7.83 -5.32 -6.87
CA SER A 237 8.89 -6.31 -6.65
C SER A 237 10.11 -6.09 -7.58
N ALA A 238 10.01 -5.16 -8.53
CA ALA A 238 11.02 -4.90 -9.55
C ALA A 238 11.61 -3.48 -9.44
N ALA A 239 11.78 -2.96 -8.21
CA ALA A 239 12.27 -1.59 -7.99
C ALA A 239 13.57 -1.27 -8.75
N PRO A 240 14.61 -2.14 -8.83
CA PRO A 240 15.80 -1.88 -9.64
C PRO A 240 15.46 -1.63 -11.11
N ALA A 241 14.70 -2.54 -11.74
CA ALA A 241 14.38 -2.44 -13.16
C ALA A 241 13.53 -1.18 -13.49
N ILE A 242 12.62 -0.80 -12.59
CA ILE A 242 11.83 0.43 -12.74
C ILE A 242 12.75 1.65 -12.72
N LEU A 243 13.68 1.73 -11.77
CA LEU A 243 14.54 2.90 -11.60
C LEU A 243 15.72 2.96 -12.57
N GLU A 244 16.08 1.84 -13.23
CA GLU A 244 17.06 1.80 -14.33
C GLU A 244 16.49 2.33 -15.65
N GLY A 245 15.17 2.31 -15.82
CA GLY A 245 14.48 2.83 -17.01
C GLY A 245 14.16 4.33 -16.96
N ALA A 246 14.60 5.03 -15.92
CA ALA A 246 14.30 6.45 -15.67
C ALA A 246 15.12 7.41 -16.55
#